data_f56477941edabb1913096ddaf4d64b94
#
_entry.id   f56477941edabb1913096ddaf4d64b94
#
_cell.length_a   1.000
_cell.length_b   1.000
_cell.length_c   1.000
_cell.angle_alpha   90.00
_cell.angle_beta   90.00
_cell.angle_gamma   90.00
#
_symmetry.space_group_name_H-M   'P 1'
#
loop_
_entity.id
_entity.type
_entity.pdbx_description
1 polymer ?
#
loop_
_entity_poly.entity_id
_entity_poly.type
_entity_poly.pdbx_seq_one_letter_code
_entity_poly.pdbx_strand_id
1 'polypeptide(L)'
;MRIIRQKMPDAMNIEYESPERIKSFQEEKLREHVKYLMERSVYYQKLFRENGIDPMSINTLEDLRKIPLTDKADLQRYNGDFLCVPKEMIADYMTTSGTLGDPVVIAATSRDLDRLAYNEKISFECADGHPGEVYQLMTTLDKRFMAGYAYVLGIRSMGASIIRVGNGIPELQWDTIMRIHPDAIICVPSFILKIIRYAEEHGIDYRGCSVRKAVCIGENLREQDFSLNLLGKTINEKWPELKLYSTYASTEMGTSFCECGHGCGGHHHPELIICELIDDEGNPVPRGEAGELVVTTLGVEGMPLLRFRTGDMARFHYGKCGCGRNTMRISPIIGRKNHMIKLKGTTIYPPAINDVCDNTPYLENYVVVLSDNEIGADDVTVRIGLKYVPLGPDGLPLDVVKDMKDRFRARIRVAPDIKIVPVNENNVLLFPDKSRKAVKLIDKRKQS
;
A
#
# COMPACT_ATOMS: atom_id res chain seq x y z
N MET A 1 -29.38 -15.76 25.78
CA MET A 1 -28.69 -16.41 24.64
C MET A 1 -27.20 -16.20 24.84
N ARG A 2 -26.45 -17.22 25.31
CA ARG A 2 -25.01 -17.12 25.54
C ARG A 2 -24.34 -17.09 24.18
N ILE A 3 -23.76 -15.95 23.77
CA ILE A 3 -22.86 -15.84 22.65
C ILE A 3 -21.61 -16.65 23.02
N ILE A 4 -21.50 -17.85 22.49
CA ILE A 4 -20.26 -18.63 22.54
C ILE A 4 -19.24 -17.80 21.74
N ARG A 5 -18.37 -17.06 22.45
CA ARG A 5 -17.14 -16.55 21.91
C ARG A 5 -16.30 -17.78 21.51
N GLN A 6 -16.47 -18.25 20.29
CA GLN A 6 -15.50 -19.14 19.71
C GLN A 6 -14.20 -18.33 19.64
N LYS A 7 -13.25 -18.63 20.55
CA LYS A 7 -11.87 -18.19 20.39
C LYS A 7 -11.47 -18.49 18.94
N MET A 8 -10.98 -17.47 18.23
CA MET A 8 -10.15 -17.76 17.05
C MET A 8 -9.17 -18.86 17.49
N PRO A 9 -8.95 -19.92 16.71
CA PRO A 9 -8.00 -20.96 17.10
C PRO A 9 -6.74 -20.23 17.53
N ASP A 10 -6.12 -20.67 18.64
CA ASP A 10 -4.76 -20.25 18.99
C ASP A 10 -3.99 -20.43 17.68
N ALA A 11 -3.75 -19.31 16.98
CA ALA A 11 -3.01 -19.32 15.76
C ALA A 11 -1.64 -19.83 16.20
N MET A 12 -1.38 -21.15 15.99
CA MET A 12 -0.01 -21.64 15.97
C MET A 12 0.72 -20.54 15.25
N ASN A 13 1.89 -20.12 15.77
CA ASN A 13 2.72 -19.06 15.18
C ASN A 13 3.12 -19.47 13.76
N ILE A 14 2.10 -19.58 12.87
CA ILE A 14 2.24 -20.12 11.51
C ILE A 14 3.35 -19.39 10.74
N GLU A 15 3.57 -18.12 11.06
CA GLU A 15 4.63 -17.31 10.46
C GLU A 15 6.05 -17.83 10.74
N TYR A 16 6.23 -18.64 11.79
CA TYR A 16 7.52 -19.20 12.21
C TYR A 16 7.69 -20.68 11.82
N GLU A 17 6.63 -21.29 11.29
CA GLU A 17 6.63 -22.66 10.83
C GLU A 17 7.44 -22.85 9.53
N SER A 18 7.70 -24.12 9.14
CA SER A 18 8.39 -24.40 7.88
C SER A 18 7.55 -23.97 6.67
N PRO A 19 8.17 -23.65 5.52
CA PRO A 19 7.45 -23.30 4.29
C PRO A 19 6.43 -24.38 3.87
N GLU A 20 6.74 -25.65 4.09
CA GLU A 20 5.85 -26.79 3.77
C GLU A 20 4.63 -26.78 4.68
N ARG A 21 4.81 -26.48 5.96
CA ARG A 21 3.70 -26.39 6.92
C ARG A 21 2.83 -25.19 6.63
N ILE A 22 3.43 -24.05 6.28
CA ILE A 22 2.71 -22.84 5.84
C ILE A 22 1.87 -23.15 4.60
N LYS A 23 2.45 -23.83 3.59
CA LYS A 23 1.75 -24.24 2.37
C LYS A 23 0.57 -25.13 2.69
N SER A 24 0.79 -26.21 3.44
CA SER A 24 -0.27 -27.17 3.83
C SER A 24 -1.42 -26.48 4.57
N PHE A 25 -1.11 -25.55 5.46
CA PHE A 25 -2.11 -24.74 6.17
C PHE A 25 -2.92 -23.86 5.20
N GLN A 26 -2.25 -23.18 4.28
CA GLN A 26 -2.94 -22.35 3.29
C GLN A 26 -3.82 -23.16 2.33
N GLU A 27 -3.40 -24.36 1.95
CA GLU A 27 -4.21 -25.28 1.14
C GLU A 27 -5.45 -25.77 1.87
N GLU A 28 -5.36 -26.02 3.19
CA GLU A 28 -6.52 -26.32 4.02
C GLU A 28 -7.51 -25.14 4.03
N LYS A 29 -7.00 -23.92 4.28
CA LYS A 29 -7.81 -22.71 4.29
C LYS A 29 -8.38 -22.35 2.91
N LEU A 30 -7.68 -22.65 1.84
CA LEU A 30 -8.19 -22.49 0.47
C LEU A 30 -9.41 -23.36 0.23
N ARG A 31 -9.36 -24.64 0.62
CA ARG A 31 -10.51 -25.56 0.48
C ARG A 31 -11.72 -25.07 1.27
N GLU A 32 -11.53 -24.62 2.52
CA GLU A 32 -12.58 -24.01 3.33
C GLU A 32 -13.17 -22.76 2.65
N HIS A 33 -12.31 -21.91 2.11
CA HIS A 33 -12.69 -20.69 1.41
C HIS A 33 -13.50 -20.94 0.15
N VAL A 34 -13.05 -21.85 -0.72
CA VAL A 34 -13.78 -22.24 -1.94
C VAL A 34 -15.15 -22.82 -1.59
N LYS A 35 -15.21 -23.71 -0.60
CA LYS A 35 -16.49 -24.25 -0.12
C LYS A 35 -17.43 -23.13 0.34
N TYR A 36 -16.94 -22.19 1.16
CA TYR A 36 -17.73 -21.06 1.63
C TYR A 36 -18.29 -20.20 0.49
N LEU A 37 -17.45 -19.90 -0.51
CA LEU A 37 -17.86 -19.12 -1.68
C LEU A 37 -18.93 -19.85 -2.50
N MET A 38 -18.81 -21.15 -2.67
CA MET A 38 -19.82 -21.97 -3.39
C MET A 38 -21.16 -22.06 -2.65
N GLU A 39 -21.16 -21.93 -1.34
CA GLU A 39 -22.39 -21.92 -0.55
C GLU A 39 -23.04 -20.52 -0.47
N ARG A 40 -22.27 -19.44 -0.61
CA ARG A 40 -22.71 -18.11 -0.20
C ARG A 40 -22.60 -17.01 -1.26
N SER A 41 -21.63 -17.04 -2.16
CA SER A 41 -21.39 -15.96 -3.12
C SER A 41 -22.10 -16.21 -4.44
N VAL A 42 -23.05 -15.35 -4.79
CA VAL A 42 -23.73 -15.40 -6.10
C VAL A 42 -22.72 -15.22 -7.24
N TYR A 43 -21.77 -14.28 -7.07
CA TYR A 43 -20.75 -14.01 -8.07
C TYR A 43 -19.87 -15.23 -8.35
N TYR A 44 -19.29 -15.87 -7.32
CA TYR A 44 -18.38 -16.98 -7.50
C TYR A 44 -19.08 -18.26 -7.94
N GLN A 45 -20.31 -18.54 -7.50
CA GLN A 45 -21.13 -19.63 -8.02
C GLN A 45 -21.33 -19.50 -9.53
N LYS A 46 -21.62 -18.27 -10.01
CA LYS A 46 -21.76 -17.98 -11.44
C LYS A 46 -20.45 -18.17 -12.18
N LEU A 47 -19.35 -17.60 -11.65
CA LEU A 47 -18.01 -17.68 -12.23
C LEU A 47 -17.57 -19.16 -12.44
N PHE A 48 -17.73 -19.99 -11.43
CA PHE A 48 -17.35 -21.41 -11.50
C PHE A 48 -18.19 -22.18 -12.52
N ARG A 49 -19.51 -21.97 -12.51
CA ARG A 49 -20.44 -22.61 -13.46
C ARG A 49 -20.14 -22.22 -14.91
N GLU A 50 -19.95 -20.94 -15.19
CA GLU A 50 -19.71 -20.44 -16.55
C GLU A 50 -18.36 -20.89 -17.12
N ASN A 51 -17.39 -21.16 -16.27
CA ASN A 51 -16.07 -21.66 -16.67
C ASN A 51 -15.93 -23.19 -16.54
N GLY A 52 -17.00 -23.93 -16.17
CA GLY A 52 -16.96 -25.37 -16.03
C GLY A 52 -16.00 -25.90 -14.96
N ILE A 53 -15.78 -25.11 -13.89
CA ILE A 53 -14.83 -25.46 -12.84
C ILE A 53 -15.54 -26.24 -11.75
N ASP A 54 -15.04 -27.45 -11.46
CA ASP A 54 -15.45 -28.21 -10.29
C ASP A 54 -14.77 -27.65 -9.03
N PRO A 55 -15.52 -27.10 -8.07
CA PRO A 55 -14.96 -26.59 -6.81
C PRO A 55 -14.14 -27.64 -6.03
N MET A 56 -14.52 -28.93 -6.14
CA MET A 56 -13.83 -30.03 -5.47
C MET A 56 -12.45 -30.32 -6.09
N SER A 57 -12.16 -29.79 -7.27
CA SER A 57 -10.87 -29.93 -7.95
C SER A 57 -9.83 -28.91 -7.44
N ILE A 58 -10.23 -27.95 -6.59
CA ILE A 58 -9.36 -26.89 -6.05
C ILE A 58 -8.86 -27.34 -4.67
N ASN A 59 -7.69 -27.96 -4.62
CA ASN A 59 -7.14 -28.55 -3.41
C ASN A 59 -5.77 -28.02 -3.00
N THR A 60 -5.01 -27.48 -3.95
CA THR A 60 -3.65 -27.00 -3.76
C THR A 60 -3.53 -25.53 -4.18
N LEU A 61 -2.45 -24.86 -3.77
CA LEU A 61 -2.18 -23.48 -4.22
C LEU A 61 -1.98 -23.42 -5.74
N GLU A 62 -1.44 -24.46 -6.35
CA GLU A 62 -1.24 -24.57 -7.79
C GLU A 62 -2.58 -24.67 -8.56
N ASP A 63 -3.64 -25.15 -7.91
CA ASP A 63 -4.97 -25.23 -8.53
C ASP A 63 -5.64 -23.86 -8.69
N LEU A 64 -5.18 -22.84 -7.96
CA LEU A 64 -5.71 -21.47 -8.09
C LEU A 64 -5.70 -20.99 -9.55
N ARG A 65 -4.69 -21.35 -10.33
CA ARG A 65 -4.59 -20.96 -11.76
C ARG A 65 -5.72 -21.48 -12.64
N LYS A 66 -6.49 -22.49 -12.18
CA LYS A 66 -7.69 -22.97 -12.87
C LYS A 66 -8.86 -22.00 -12.77
N ILE A 67 -8.81 -21.09 -11.79
CA ILE A 67 -9.87 -20.13 -11.49
C ILE A 67 -9.59 -18.84 -12.23
N PRO A 68 -10.56 -18.26 -12.96
CA PRO A 68 -10.41 -16.95 -13.58
C PRO A 68 -10.06 -15.86 -12.56
N LEU A 69 -9.31 -14.89 -12.99
CA LEU A 69 -8.98 -13.71 -12.19
C LEU A 69 -10.22 -12.82 -12.02
N THR A 70 -10.33 -12.21 -10.87
CA THR A 70 -11.30 -11.12 -10.61
C THR A 70 -10.56 -9.81 -10.42
N ASP A 71 -11.23 -8.69 -10.64
CA ASP A 71 -10.60 -7.37 -10.53
C ASP A 71 -11.55 -6.31 -9.94
N LYS A 72 -11.07 -5.09 -9.92
CA LYS A 72 -11.84 -3.95 -9.40
C LYS A 72 -13.07 -3.63 -10.25
N ALA A 73 -13.04 -3.86 -11.55
CA ALA A 73 -14.19 -3.63 -12.43
C ALA A 73 -15.31 -4.64 -12.13
N ASP A 74 -14.96 -5.88 -11.83
CA ASP A 74 -15.92 -6.89 -11.36
C ASP A 74 -16.59 -6.46 -10.05
N LEU A 75 -15.79 -6.01 -9.07
CA LEU A 75 -16.30 -5.49 -7.81
C LEU A 75 -17.20 -4.27 -7.99
N GLN A 76 -16.91 -3.39 -8.95
CA GLN A 76 -17.75 -2.24 -9.26
C GLN A 76 -19.08 -2.67 -9.92
N ARG A 77 -18.99 -3.58 -10.88
CA ARG A 77 -20.13 -4.00 -11.69
C ARG A 77 -21.10 -4.93 -10.95
N TYR A 78 -20.58 -5.81 -10.11
CA TYR A 78 -21.33 -6.88 -9.46
C TYR A 78 -21.25 -6.81 -7.93
N ASN A 79 -21.06 -5.63 -7.37
CA ASN A 79 -20.75 -5.43 -5.94
C ASN A 79 -21.65 -6.24 -5.00
N GLY A 80 -22.98 -6.23 -5.23
CA GLY A 80 -23.94 -6.99 -4.40
C GLY A 80 -23.81 -8.51 -4.53
N ASP A 81 -23.33 -9.04 -5.67
CA ASP A 81 -23.19 -10.48 -5.90
C ASP A 81 -21.97 -11.06 -5.16
N PHE A 82 -21.01 -10.22 -4.77
CA PHE A 82 -19.89 -10.60 -3.91
C PHE A 82 -20.29 -10.78 -2.43
N LEU A 83 -21.44 -10.21 -2.03
CA LEU A 83 -21.89 -10.29 -0.64
C LEU A 83 -22.34 -11.72 -0.29
N CYS A 84 -21.73 -12.29 0.75
CA CYS A 84 -21.93 -13.68 1.19
C CYS A 84 -22.88 -13.82 2.39
N VAL A 85 -23.36 -12.71 2.95
CA VAL A 85 -24.17 -12.66 4.17
C VAL A 85 -25.40 -11.77 3.96
N PRO A 86 -26.51 -11.99 4.72
CA PRO A 86 -27.65 -11.08 4.70
C PRO A 86 -27.26 -9.72 5.28
N LYS A 87 -27.95 -8.67 4.83
CA LYS A 87 -27.67 -7.27 5.18
C LYS A 87 -27.65 -7.00 6.68
N GLU A 88 -28.45 -7.71 7.44
CA GLU A 88 -28.58 -7.60 8.89
C GLU A 88 -27.30 -8.01 9.64
N MET A 89 -26.40 -8.73 9.01
CA MET A 89 -25.10 -9.12 9.56
C MET A 89 -24.01 -8.08 9.32
N ILE A 90 -24.26 -7.07 8.48
CA ILE A 90 -23.26 -6.05 8.16
C ILE A 90 -23.13 -5.07 9.33
N ALA A 91 -21.91 -4.91 9.81
CA ALA A 91 -21.54 -4.02 10.91
C ALA A 91 -20.94 -2.70 10.42
N ASP A 92 -20.26 -2.69 9.25
CA ASP A 92 -19.64 -1.49 8.70
C ASP A 92 -19.59 -1.52 7.17
N TYR A 93 -19.58 -0.33 6.55
CA TYR A 93 -19.41 -0.13 5.12
C TYR A 93 -18.20 0.76 4.87
N MET A 94 -17.21 0.24 4.18
CA MET A 94 -15.98 0.92 3.82
C MET A 94 -15.92 1.17 2.31
N THR A 95 -15.14 2.16 1.88
CA THR A 95 -14.96 2.42 0.45
C THR A 95 -13.50 2.50 0.08
N THR A 96 -13.19 1.93 -1.08
CA THR A 96 -11.86 2.09 -1.67
C THR A 96 -11.64 3.53 -2.15
N SER A 97 -10.38 3.96 -2.28
CA SER A 97 -10.05 5.24 -2.92
C SER A 97 -10.35 5.13 -4.41
N GLY A 98 -11.32 5.93 -4.88
CA GLY A 98 -11.69 5.99 -6.30
C GLY A 98 -10.68 6.80 -7.13
N THR A 99 -9.47 6.31 -7.35
CA THR A 99 -8.45 6.99 -8.18
C THR A 99 -8.74 6.89 -9.68
N LEU A 100 -9.54 5.91 -10.11
CA LEU A 100 -9.93 5.68 -11.50
C LEU A 100 -11.37 5.11 -11.54
N GLY A 101 -12.39 5.95 -11.33
CA GLY A 101 -13.79 5.54 -11.39
C GLY A 101 -14.52 5.55 -10.04
N ASP A 102 -15.74 4.98 -9.99
CA ASP A 102 -16.54 4.95 -8.78
C ASP A 102 -15.89 4.13 -7.67
N PRO A 103 -15.96 4.59 -6.41
CA PRO A 103 -15.44 3.82 -5.27
C PRO A 103 -16.19 2.50 -5.12
N VAL A 104 -15.45 1.41 -4.87
CA VAL A 104 -16.04 0.14 -4.48
C VAL A 104 -16.47 0.20 -3.02
N VAL A 105 -17.65 -0.33 -2.72
CA VAL A 105 -18.14 -0.48 -1.35
C VAL A 105 -17.78 -1.89 -0.87
N ILE A 106 -17.12 -1.97 0.26
CA ILE A 106 -16.82 -3.22 0.98
C ILE A 106 -17.68 -3.26 2.24
N ALA A 107 -18.51 -4.30 2.35
CA ALA A 107 -19.36 -4.55 3.51
C ALA A 107 -18.69 -5.56 4.44
N ALA A 108 -18.53 -5.20 5.71
CA ALA A 108 -17.87 -6.02 6.72
C ALA A 108 -18.85 -6.44 7.82
N THR A 109 -18.78 -7.68 8.26
CA THR A 109 -19.47 -8.19 9.44
C THR A 109 -18.69 -7.86 10.72
N SER A 110 -19.28 -8.11 11.87
CA SER A 110 -18.53 -8.01 13.14
C SER A 110 -17.33 -8.95 13.19
N ARG A 111 -17.42 -10.14 12.56
CA ARG A 111 -16.28 -11.07 12.46
C ARG A 111 -15.19 -10.55 11.55
N ASP A 112 -15.54 -9.85 10.47
CA ASP A 112 -14.57 -9.19 9.60
C ASP A 112 -13.84 -8.07 10.34
N LEU A 113 -14.52 -7.32 11.20
CA LEU A 113 -13.90 -6.32 12.07
C LEU A 113 -12.97 -6.96 13.12
N ASP A 114 -13.34 -8.11 13.70
CA ASP A 114 -12.47 -8.88 14.59
C ASP A 114 -11.23 -9.40 13.83
N ARG A 115 -11.40 -9.85 12.57
CA ARG A 115 -10.30 -10.25 11.69
C ARG A 115 -9.37 -9.07 11.37
N LEU A 116 -9.92 -7.88 11.09
CA LEU A 116 -9.13 -6.66 10.90
C LEU A 116 -8.36 -6.28 12.16
N ALA A 117 -8.99 -6.39 13.34
CA ALA A 117 -8.32 -6.17 14.62
C ALA A 117 -7.13 -7.12 14.82
N TYR A 118 -7.29 -8.40 14.46
CA TYR A 118 -6.23 -9.38 14.52
C TYR A 118 -5.10 -9.06 13.52
N ASN A 119 -5.44 -8.76 12.27
CA ASN A 119 -4.46 -8.36 11.24
C ASN A 119 -3.58 -7.20 11.70
N GLU A 120 -4.20 -6.13 12.19
CA GLU A 120 -3.43 -4.96 12.63
C GLU A 120 -2.63 -5.24 13.90
N LYS A 121 -3.17 -6.04 14.84
CA LYS A 121 -2.42 -6.47 16.01
C LYS A 121 -1.10 -7.14 15.61
N ILE A 122 -1.14 -8.19 14.79
CA ILE A 122 0.07 -8.93 14.39
C ILE A 122 1.01 -8.09 13.52
N SER A 123 0.47 -7.13 12.76
CA SER A 123 1.25 -6.18 11.96
C SER A 123 1.98 -5.18 12.86
N PHE A 124 1.33 -4.63 13.89
CA PHE A 124 2.00 -3.76 14.86
C PHE A 124 3.02 -4.52 15.70
N GLU A 125 2.72 -5.76 16.11
CA GLU A 125 3.69 -6.65 16.78
C GLU A 125 4.89 -6.96 15.86
N CYS A 126 4.68 -7.07 14.54
CA CYS A 126 5.77 -7.18 13.56
C CYS A 126 6.64 -5.92 13.54
N ALA A 127 6.02 -4.74 13.65
CA ALA A 127 6.69 -3.45 13.77
C ALA A 127 7.22 -3.14 15.18
N ASP A 128 7.54 -4.16 15.96
CA ASP A 128 8.08 -4.00 17.33
C ASP A 128 7.07 -3.35 18.30
N GLY A 129 5.78 -3.57 18.08
CA GLY A 129 4.72 -3.09 18.94
C GLY A 129 4.51 -3.95 20.19
N HIS A 130 4.23 -3.32 21.33
CA HIS A 130 4.07 -4.00 22.61
C HIS A 130 2.82 -3.53 23.37
N PRO A 131 2.23 -4.39 24.21
CA PRO A 131 1.19 -3.95 25.13
C PRO A 131 1.66 -2.80 26.03
N GLY A 132 0.75 -1.88 26.33
CA GLY A 132 1.03 -0.73 27.18
C GLY A 132 1.60 0.49 26.47
N GLU A 133 2.04 0.40 25.22
CA GLU A 133 2.48 1.53 24.41
C GLU A 133 1.32 2.47 24.05
N VAL A 134 1.66 3.71 23.74
CA VAL A 134 0.72 4.75 23.32
C VAL A 134 1.02 5.15 21.88
N TYR A 135 0.05 4.98 20.99
CA TYR A 135 0.14 5.30 19.56
C TYR A 135 -0.64 6.56 19.24
N GLN A 136 -0.04 7.50 18.50
CA GLN A 136 -0.76 8.65 17.93
C GLN A 136 -1.11 8.38 16.48
N LEU A 137 -2.41 8.36 16.18
CA LEU A 137 -2.94 8.17 14.82
C LEU A 137 -3.02 9.52 14.10
N MET A 138 -2.16 9.71 13.11
CA MET A 138 -2.09 10.91 12.26
C MET A 138 -2.74 10.68 10.89
N THR A 139 -3.72 9.79 10.80
CA THR A 139 -4.47 9.53 9.57
C THR A 139 -5.97 9.65 9.82
N THR A 140 -6.73 9.73 8.72
CA THR A 140 -8.20 9.87 8.79
C THR A 140 -8.84 8.65 9.45
N LEU A 141 -9.85 8.87 10.27
CA LEU A 141 -10.66 7.84 10.91
C LEU A 141 -12.08 7.77 10.33
N ASP A 142 -12.52 8.85 9.72
CA ASP A 142 -13.85 9.07 9.15
C ASP A 142 -13.90 8.75 7.63
N LYS A 143 -15.02 9.11 6.98
CA LYS A 143 -15.19 9.09 5.52
C LYS A 143 -15.08 7.70 4.91
N ARG A 144 -15.53 6.69 5.64
CA ARG A 144 -15.52 5.27 5.21
C ARG A 144 -14.13 4.73 4.91
N PHE A 145 -13.10 5.31 5.54
CA PHE A 145 -11.71 4.88 5.38
C PHE A 145 -11.41 3.72 6.32
N MET A 146 -11.16 2.52 5.76
CA MET A 146 -10.94 1.29 6.52
C MET A 146 -9.76 1.40 7.47
N ALA A 147 -8.61 1.83 6.96
CA ALA A 147 -7.33 1.68 7.67
C ALA A 147 -7.31 2.41 9.03
N GLY A 148 -7.85 3.64 9.11
CA GLY A 148 -7.89 4.38 10.38
C GLY A 148 -8.63 3.63 11.48
N TYR A 149 -9.78 3.03 11.14
CA TYR A 149 -10.56 2.23 12.09
C TYR A 149 -9.90 0.90 12.41
N ALA A 150 -9.32 0.22 11.41
CA ALA A 150 -8.57 -1.02 11.59
C ALA A 150 -7.42 -0.83 12.58
N TYR A 151 -6.66 0.27 12.48
CA TYR A 151 -5.58 0.59 13.42
C TYR A 151 -6.09 0.76 14.86
N VAL A 152 -7.23 1.44 15.05
CA VAL A 152 -7.84 1.56 16.38
C VAL A 152 -8.18 0.19 16.96
N LEU A 153 -8.78 -0.69 16.16
CA LEU A 153 -9.13 -2.04 16.59
C LEU A 153 -7.89 -2.87 16.93
N GLY A 154 -6.86 -2.82 16.06
CA GLY A 154 -5.60 -3.58 16.22
C GLY A 154 -4.80 -3.15 17.45
N ILE A 155 -4.59 -1.85 17.62
CA ILE A 155 -3.87 -1.30 18.78
C ILE A 155 -4.56 -1.70 20.09
N ARG A 156 -5.89 -1.58 20.16
CA ARG A 156 -6.66 -2.04 21.34
C ARG A 156 -6.53 -3.54 21.56
N SER A 157 -6.57 -4.33 20.48
CA SER A 157 -6.42 -5.79 20.55
C SER A 157 -5.03 -6.21 21.02
N MET A 158 -3.99 -5.41 20.72
CA MET A 158 -2.62 -5.59 21.19
C MET A 158 -2.47 -5.24 22.70
N GLY A 159 -3.43 -4.55 23.30
CA GLY A 159 -3.34 -4.08 24.70
C GLY A 159 -2.58 -2.75 24.82
N ALA A 160 -2.51 -1.98 23.74
CA ALA A 160 -1.93 -0.65 23.68
C ALA A 160 -3.01 0.44 23.61
N SER A 161 -2.61 1.68 23.79
CA SER A 161 -3.49 2.87 23.76
C SER A 161 -3.35 3.60 22.42
N ILE A 162 -4.43 4.25 21.96
CA ILE A 162 -4.42 5.04 20.73
C ILE A 162 -5.02 6.43 20.95
N ILE A 163 -4.31 7.44 20.46
CA ILE A 163 -4.74 8.83 20.42
C ILE A 163 -5.18 9.14 18.99
N ARG A 164 -6.43 9.52 18.81
CA ARG A 164 -7.03 9.76 17.48
C ARG A 164 -6.99 11.25 17.14
N VAL A 165 -5.83 11.71 16.65
CA VAL A 165 -5.65 13.14 16.27
C VAL A 165 -6.16 13.40 14.85
N GLY A 166 -6.06 12.40 13.97
CA GLY A 166 -6.41 12.57 12.56
C GLY A 166 -5.26 13.16 11.74
N ASN A 167 -5.53 13.42 10.45
CA ASN A 167 -4.53 13.93 9.52
C ASN A 167 -4.46 15.46 9.50
N GLY A 168 -3.34 16.01 9.03
CA GLY A 168 -3.11 17.46 8.90
C GLY A 168 -2.77 18.14 10.21
N ILE A 169 -2.82 19.47 10.23
CA ILE A 169 -2.61 20.38 11.36
C ILE A 169 -1.38 20.00 12.21
N PRO A 170 -0.14 20.33 11.77
CA PRO A 170 1.10 20.01 12.51
C PRO A 170 1.11 20.51 13.95
N GLU A 171 0.53 21.68 14.21
CA GLU A 171 0.40 22.24 15.56
C GLU A 171 -0.32 21.27 16.51
N LEU A 172 -1.48 20.71 16.10
CA LEU A 172 -2.24 19.80 16.93
C LEU A 172 -1.49 18.47 17.16
N GLN A 173 -0.71 18.01 16.16
CA GLN A 173 0.13 16.83 16.32
C GLN A 173 1.16 17.04 17.44
N TRP A 174 1.86 18.19 17.43
CA TRP A 174 2.87 18.51 18.43
C TRP A 174 2.27 18.82 19.80
N ASP A 175 1.17 19.56 19.87
CA ASP A 175 0.45 19.76 21.15
C ASP A 175 0.10 18.42 21.81
N THR A 176 -0.35 17.45 21.01
CA THR A 176 -0.68 16.10 21.48
C THR A 176 0.56 15.33 21.95
N ILE A 177 1.66 15.35 21.15
CA ILE A 177 2.92 14.69 21.52
C ILE A 177 3.47 15.24 22.83
N MET A 178 3.46 16.55 22.99
CA MET A 178 4.02 17.22 24.19
C MET A 178 3.15 17.03 25.45
N ARG A 179 1.84 16.77 25.28
CA ARG A 179 0.93 16.57 26.42
C ARG A 179 0.79 15.13 26.86
N ILE A 180 0.76 14.20 25.90
CA ILE A 180 0.37 12.80 26.16
C ILE A 180 1.58 11.87 26.08
N HIS A 181 2.69 12.31 25.44
CA HIS A 181 3.95 11.56 25.31
C HIS A 181 3.76 10.17 24.68
N PRO A 182 3.22 10.06 23.43
CA PRO A 182 3.11 8.79 22.74
C PRO A 182 4.48 8.17 22.44
N ASP A 183 4.52 6.83 22.41
CA ASP A 183 5.72 6.06 22.05
C ASP A 183 5.90 5.95 20.53
N ALA A 184 4.77 5.91 19.80
CA ALA A 184 4.74 5.67 18.37
C ALA A 184 3.72 6.57 17.64
N ILE A 185 3.98 6.79 16.34
CA ILE A 185 3.06 7.47 15.42
C ILE A 185 2.67 6.55 14.27
N ILE A 186 1.45 6.71 13.76
CA ILE A 186 0.96 6.06 12.54
C ILE A 186 0.64 7.17 11.53
N CYS A 187 1.37 7.21 10.42
CA CYS A 187 1.29 8.34 9.49
C CYS A 187 1.76 7.99 8.08
N VAL A 188 1.52 8.91 7.16
CA VAL A 188 2.14 8.92 5.84
C VAL A 188 3.55 9.51 5.95
N PRO A 189 4.61 8.90 5.39
CA PRO A 189 5.99 9.36 5.52
C PRO A 189 6.22 10.83 5.19
N SER A 190 5.64 11.34 4.11
CA SER A 190 5.77 12.75 3.72
C SER A 190 5.20 13.71 4.77
N PHE A 191 4.25 13.26 5.58
CA PHE A 191 3.71 14.07 6.68
C PHE A 191 4.70 14.21 7.84
N ILE A 192 5.59 13.23 8.05
CA ILE A 192 6.67 13.34 9.05
C ILE A 192 7.57 14.55 8.73
N LEU A 193 7.96 14.74 7.48
CA LEU A 193 8.75 15.91 7.08
C LEU A 193 8.00 17.22 7.32
N LYS A 194 6.67 17.20 7.16
CA LYS A 194 5.84 18.37 7.42
C LYS A 194 5.81 18.75 8.91
N ILE A 195 5.66 17.75 9.80
CA ILE A 195 5.67 18.03 11.26
C ILE A 195 7.08 18.36 11.76
N ILE A 196 8.15 17.80 11.18
CA ILE A 196 9.55 18.18 11.48
C ILE A 196 9.76 19.66 11.12
N ARG A 197 9.39 20.07 9.89
CA ARG A 197 9.51 21.48 9.48
C ARG A 197 8.79 22.42 10.44
N TYR A 198 7.56 22.09 10.80
CA TYR A 198 6.81 22.88 11.78
C TYR A 198 7.54 22.98 13.12
N ALA A 199 8.12 21.88 13.61
CA ALA A 199 8.89 21.86 14.86
C ALA A 199 10.14 22.76 14.77
N GLU A 200 10.88 22.69 13.66
CA GLU A 200 12.05 23.56 13.40
C GLU A 200 11.65 25.05 13.39
N GLU A 201 10.55 25.40 12.74
CA GLU A 201 10.03 26.78 12.67
C GLU A 201 9.54 27.32 14.01
N HIS A 202 9.11 26.45 14.94
CA HIS A 202 8.54 26.83 16.24
C HIS A 202 9.45 26.49 17.42
N GLY A 203 10.69 26.06 17.18
CA GLY A 203 11.65 25.74 18.24
C GLY A 203 11.27 24.56 19.12
N ILE A 204 10.52 23.59 18.58
CA ILE A 204 10.14 22.37 19.30
C ILE A 204 11.27 21.34 19.19
N ASP A 205 11.72 20.82 20.34
CA ASP A 205 12.69 19.72 20.38
C ASP A 205 12.03 18.39 20.02
N TYR A 206 11.89 18.15 18.72
CA TYR A 206 11.26 16.92 18.22
C TYR A 206 12.14 15.69 18.43
N ARG A 207 13.47 15.82 18.50
CA ARG A 207 14.39 14.69 18.73
C ARG A 207 14.37 14.23 20.18
N GLY A 208 14.19 15.15 21.12
CA GLY A 208 14.05 14.86 22.55
C GLY A 208 12.67 14.39 22.99
N CYS A 209 11.64 14.42 22.11
CA CYS A 209 10.28 13.99 22.48
C CYS A 209 10.19 12.46 22.76
N SER A 210 9.03 12.00 23.19
CA SER A 210 8.80 10.58 23.56
C SER A 210 8.75 9.61 22.36
N VAL A 211 8.41 10.10 21.17
CA VAL A 211 8.19 9.26 19.98
C VAL A 211 9.47 8.59 19.52
N ARG A 212 9.44 7.26 19.37
CA ARG A 212 10.60 6.44 18.93
C ARG A 212 10.32 5.60 17.71
N LYS A 213 9.06 5.41 17.30
CA LYS A 213 8.72 4.63 16.11
C LYS A 213 7.62 5.30 15.29
N ALA A 214 7.70 5.09 13.97
CA ALA A 214 6.67 5.46 13.02
C ALA A 214 6.27 4.26 12.18
N VAL A 215 5.00 3.86 12.25
CA VAL A 215 4.41 2.91 11.31
C VAL A 215 3.89 3.71 10.13
N CYS A 216 4.54 3.53 8.99
CA CYS A 216 4.39 4.35 7.80
C CYS A 216 3.52 3.67 6.76
N ILE A 217 2.51 4.38 6.27
CA ILE A 217 1.49 3.88 5.35
C ILE A 217 1.39 4.73 4.09
N GLY A 218 0.95 4.11 2.99
CA GLY A 218 0.53 4.82 1.78
C GLY A 218 1.64 5.39 0.89
N GLU A 219 2.89 5.34 1.30
CA GLU A 219 4.07 5.76 0.52
C GLU A 219 5.24 4.82 0.80
N ASN A 220 6.07 4.56 -0.22
CA ASN A 220 7.27 3.76 -0.03
C ASN A 220 8.34 4.51 0.77
N LEU A 221 8.99 3.81 1.70
CA LEU A 221 10.18 4.27 2.44
C LEU A 221 11.47 3.71 1.89
N ARG A 222 11.40 2.66 1.07
CA ARG A 222 12.57 1.89 0.63
C ARG A 222 12.61 1.71 -0.87
N GLU A 223 13.83 1.51 -1.37
CA GLU A 223 14.15 1.03 -2.70
C GLU A 223 13.91 -0.48 -2.80
N GLN A 224 14.02 -1.03 -4.02
CA GLN A 224 13.83 -2.46 -4.26
C GLN A 224 14.88 -3.37 -3.58
N ASP A 225 16.03 -2.82 -3.22
CA ASP A 225 17.09 -3.50 -2.45
C ASP A 225 16.93 -3.35 -0.91
N PHE A 226 15.79 -2.78 -0.50
CA PHE A 226 15.42 -2.46 0.88
C PHE A 226 16.23 -1.35 1.56
N SER A 227 17.19 -0.72 0.91
CA SER A 227 17.79 0.52 1.40
C SER A 227 16.72 1.62 1.51
N LEU A 228 16.90 2.57 2.41
CA LEU A 228 16.00 3.73 2.48
C LEU A 228 16.06 4.51 1.16
N ASN A 229 14.90 4.85 0.61
CA ASN A 229 14.80 5.80 -0.49
C ASN A 229 15.08 7.24 0.00
N LEU A 230 15.01 8.24 -0.87
CA LEU A 230 15.29 9.62 -0.48
C LEU A 230 14.41 10.09 0.69
N LEU A 231 13.11 9.80 0.63
CA LEU A 231 12.16 10.21 1.67
C LEU A 231 12.54 9.60 3.03
N GLY A 232 12.80 8.28 3.05
CA GLY A 232 13.25 7.58 4.25
C GLY A 232 14.60 8.08 4.77
N LYS A 233 15.58 8.34 3.87
CA LYS A 233 16.88 8.92 4.23
C LYS A 233 16.72 10.31 4.84
N THR A 234 15.96 11.20 4.21
CA THR A 234 15.73 12.57 4.70
C THR A 234 15.08 12.57 6.08
N ILE A 235 14.09 11.67 6.32
CA ILE A 235 13.49 11.54 7.66
C ILE A 235 14.54 11.05 8.66
N ASN A 236 15.29 10.02 8.32
CA ASN A 236 16.30 9.43 9.21
C ASN A 236 17.45 10.40 9.52
N GLU A 237 17.86 11.24 8.57
CA GLU A 237 18.87 12.29 8.79
C GLU A 237 18.37 13.37 9.76
N LYS A 238 17.12 13.81 9.61
CA LYS A 238 16.52 14.83 10.46
C LYS A 238 16.14 14.30 11.84
N TRP A 239 15.59 13.08 11.90
CA TRP A 239 15.10 12.47 13.13
C TRP A 239 15.66 11.04 13.31
N PRO A 240 16.97 10.89 13.57
CA PRO A 240 17.63 9.57 13.65
C PRO A 240 17.12 8.69 14.80
N GLU A 241 16.50 9.27 15.82
CA GLU A 241 15.92 8.55 16.94
C GLU A 241 14.57 7.87 16.57
N LEU A 242 13.97 8.23 15.42
CA LEU A 242 12.70 7.71 14.93
C LEU A 242 12.92 6.47 14.07
N LYS A 243 12.56 5.29 14.58
CA LYS A 243 12.62 4.04 13.80
C LYS A 243 11.43 3.96 12.84
N LEU A 244 11.71 3.76 11.56
CA LEU A 244 10.70 3.73 10.50
C LEU A 244 10.32 2.28 10.15
N TYR A 245 9.02 2.00 10.06
CA TYR A 245 8.46 0.72 9.62
C TYR A 245 7.51 0.96 8.44
N SER A 246 7.78 0.31 7.32
CA SER A 246 6.94 0.41 6.13
C SER A 246 5.80 -0.59 6.19
N THR A 247 4.62 -0.20 5.73
CA THR A 247 3.45 -1.06 5.64
C THR A 247 2.77 -0.90 4.29
N TYR A 248 2.47 -2.03 3.65
CA TYR A 248 1.64 -2.09 2.44
C TYR A 248 0.32 -2.77 2.74
N ALA A 249 -0.78 -2.14 2.34
CA ALA A 249 -2.14 -2.66 2.50
C ALA A 249 -3.09 -2.06 1.46
N SER A 250 -4.22 -2.72 1.21
CA SER A 250 -5.36 -2.14 0.52
C SER A 250 -6.67 -2.51 1.20
N THR A 251 -7.73 -1.74 0.91
CA THR A 251 -9.07 -2.01 1.44
C THR A 251 -9.60 -3.36 0.98
N GLU A 252 -9.35 -3.70 -0.28
CA GLU A 252 -9.78 -4.96 -0.90
C GLU A 252 -9.15 -6.18 -0.23
N MET A 253 -7.87 -6.10 0.13
CA MET A 253 -7.16 -7.20 0.79
C MET A 253 -7.61 -7.41 2.24
N GLY A 254 -7.99 -6.33 2.95
CA GLY A 254 -8.27 -6.37 4.38
C GLY A 254 -7.13 -7.00 5.18
N THR A 255 -5.90 -6.83 4.70
CA THR A 255 -4.66 -7.39 5.26
C THR A 255 -3.52 -6.42 4.96
N SER A 256 -2.58 -6.30 5.88
CA SER A 256 -1.39 -5.48 5.76
C SER A 256 -0.12 -6.34 5.75
N PHE A 257 0.89 -5.88 5.03
CA PHE A 257 2.23 -6.43 5.00
C PHE A 257 3.15 -5.43 5.69
N CYS A 258 3.46 -5.69 6.95
CA CYS A 258 4.31 -4.80 7.75
C CYS A 258 5.75 -5.32 7.82
N GLU A 259 6.73 -4.45 7.69
CA GLU A 259 8.12 -4.83 7.90
C GLU A 259 8.44 -4.95 9.40
N CYS A 260 9.37 -5.84 9.70
CA CYS A 260 9.95 -5.95 11.03
C CYS A 260 11.16 -5.04 11.21
N GLY A 261 11.77 -5.06 12.39
CA GLY A 261 12.94 -4.25 12.72
C GLY A 261 14.17 -4.43 11.81
N HIS A 262 14.18 -5.47 10.95
CA HIS A 262 15.25 -5.68 9.96
C HIS A 262 15.05 -4.90 8.66
N GLY A 263 13.85 -4.33 8.41
CA GLY A 263 13.58 -3.45 7.27
C GLY A 263 13.81 -4.11 5.90
N CYS A 264 13.47 -5.38 5.75
CA CYS A 264 13.75 -6.18 4.56
C CYS A 264 12.48 -6.69 3.85
N GLY A 265 11.46 -5.85 3.79
CA GLY A 265 10.16 -6.10 3.14
C GLY A 265 9.05 -6.45 4.12
N GLY A 266 7.81 -6.26 3.69
CA GLY A 266 6.61 -6.51 4.48
C GLY A 266 6.34 -8.01 4.62
N HIS A 267 6.17 -8.48 5.84
CA HIS A 267 5.88 -9.88 6.14
C HIS A 267 4.46 -10.26 5.72
N HIS A 268 4.32 -11.42 5.14
CA HIS A 268 3.07 -12.07 4.79
C HIS A 268 2.44 -12.72 6.02
N HIS A 269 1.12 -12.63 6.13
CA HIS A 269 0.31 -13.30 7.14
C HIS A 269 -0.45 -14.48 6.50
N PRO A 270 0.10 -15.70 6.52
CA PRO A 270 -0.43 -16.84 5.76
C PRO A 270 -1.85 -17.24 6.16
N GLU A 271 -2.25 -16.95 7.38
CA GLU A 271 -3.59 -17.24 7.91
C GLU A 271 -4.67 -16.27 7.41
N LEU A 272 -4.27 -15.14 6.85
CA LEU A 272 -5.18 -14.09 6.41
C LEU A 272 -5.30 -13.96 4.90
N ILE A 273 -4.24 -14.34 4.15
CA ILE A 273 -4.19 -14.08 2.72
C ILE A 273 -3.27 -15.05 1.99
N ILE A 274 -3.70 -15.51 0.81
CA ILE A 274 -2.84 -16.20 -0.16
C ILE A 274 -2.45 -15.19 -1.24
N CYS A 275 -1.17 -15.20 -1.65
CA CYS A 275 -0.62 -14.27 -2.63
C CYS A 275 0.00 -15.01 -3.81
N GLU A 276 -0.27 -14.51 -5.01
CA GLU A 276 0.36 -14.92 -6.27
C GLU A 276 1.03 -13.68 -6.90
N LEU A 277 2.09 -13.90 -7.67
CA LEU A 277 2.59 -12.90 -8.63
C LEU A 277 2.42 -13.47 -10.04
N ILE A 278 1.75 -12.71 -10.91
CA ILE A 278 1.43 -13.16 -12.26
C ILE A 278 2.00 -12.22 -13.34
N ASP A 279 2.23 -12.79 -14.51
CA ASP A 279 2.54 -12.05 -15.74
C ASP A 279 1.28 -11.46 -16.42
N ASP A 280 1.44 -10.96 -17.64
CA ASP A 280 0.32 -10.37 -18.40
C ASP A 280 -0.69 -11.43 -18.87
N GLU A 281 -0.25 -12.68 -19.07
CA GLU A 281 -1.05 -13.82 -19.47
C GLU A 281 -1.75 -14.50 -18.27
N GLY A 282 -1.46 -14.07 -17.04
CA GLY A 282 -2.03 -14.62 -15.81
C GLY A 282 -1.30 -15.84 -15.26
N ASN A 283 -0.12 -16.17 -15.79
CA ASN A 283 0.72 -17.25 -15.30
C ASN A 283 1.61 -16.79 -14.14
N PRO A 284 1.96 -17.68 -13.19
CA PRO A 284 2.90 -17.34 -12.14
C PRO A 284 4.27 -16.93 -12.71
N VAL A 285 4.82 -15.82 -12.21
CA VAL A 285 6.17 -15.39 -12.57
C VAL A 285 7.24 -16.24 -11.85
N PRO A 286 8.44 -16.40 -12.42
CA PRO A 286 9.56 -17.06 -11.74
C PRO A 286 9.90 -16.39 -10.41
N ARG A 287 10.46 -17.16 -9.47
CA ARG A 287 10.89 -16.65 -8.16
C ARG A 287 11.86 -15.48 -8.30
N GLY A 288 11.57 -14.36 -7.60
CA GLY A 288 12.38 -13.15 -7.62
C GLY A 288 12.06 -12.18 -8.75
N GLU A 289 11.26 -12.60 -9.73
CA GLU A 289 10.77 -11.72 -10.79
C GLU A 289 9.62 -10.83 -10.30
N ALA A 290 9.43 -9.72 -10.99
CA ALA A 290 8.31 -8.83 -10.74
C ALA A 290 7.05 -9.36 -11.41
N GLY A 291 5.92 -9.29 -10.71
CA GLY A 291 4.62 -9.63 -11.25
C GLY A 291 3.52 -8.78 -10.65
N GLU A 292 2.33 -8.86 -11.23
CA GLU A 292 1.14 -8.28 -10.64
C GLU A 292 0.70 -9.10 -9.43
N LEU A 293 0.49 -8.41 -8.30
CA LEU A 293 0.01 -9.05 -7.08
C LEU A 293 -1.46 -9.45 -7.23
N VAL A 294 -1.71 -10.73 -7.06
CA VAL A 294 -3.05 -11.33 -6.98
C VAL A 294 -3.24 -11.91 -5.59
N VAL A 295 -4.42 -11.71 -5.03
CA VAL A 295 -4.70 -12.11 -3.65
C VAL A 295 -5.98 -12.93 -3.53
N THR A 296 -5.96 -13.87 -2.60
CA THR A 296 -7.15 -14.58 -2.11
C THR A 296 -7.26 -14.34 -0.61
N THR A 297 -8.33 -13.67 -0.17
CA THR A 297 -8.52 -13.35 1.24
C THR A 297 -9.01 -14.59 2.00
N LEU A 298 -8.49 -14.82 3.20
CA LEU A 298 -8.90 -15.94 4.05
C LEU A 298 -9.64 -15.43 5.28
N GLY A 299 -10.67 -16.16 5.70
CA GLY A 299 -11.43 -15.85 6.91
C GLY A 299 -12.32 -14.60 6.84
N VAL A 300 -12.49 -13.99 5.66
CA VAL A 300 -13.47 -12.92 5.42
C VAL A 300 -14.85 -13.53 5.26
N GLU A 301 -15.84 -12.94 5.95
CA GLU A 301 -17.23 -13.44 5.96
C GLU A 301 -18.14 -12.64 5.01
N GLY A 302 -18.03 -11.31 5.01
CA GLY A 302 -18.93 -10.43 4.29
C GLY A 302 -18.73 -10.44 2.78
N MET A 303 -17.55 -10.07 2.33
CA MET A 303 -17.18 -9.97 0.90
C MET A 303 -15.79 -10.56 0.67
N PRO A 304 -15.63 -11.88 0.77
CA PRO A 304 -14.35 -12.55 0.51
C PRO A 304 -13.95 -12.47 -0.96
N LEU A 305 -12.64 -12.40 -1.21
CA LEU A 305 -12.08 -12.32 -2.56
C LEU A 305 -11.29 -13.59 -2.88
N LEU A 306 -11.46 -14.09 -4.09
CA LEU A 306 -10.75 -15.24 -4.64
C LEU A 306 -10.03 -14.80 -5.92
N ARG A 307 -8.70 -14.93 -5.93
CA ARG A 307 -7.84 -14.63 -7.07
C ARG A 307 -8.03 -13.20 -7.63
N PHE A 308 -8.04 -12.24 -6.71
CA PHE A 308 -8.30 -10.83 -7.02
C PHE A 308 -7.03 -10.08 -7.43
N ARG A 309 -7.05 -9.45 -8.59
CA ARG A 309 -5.99 -8.59 -9.13
C ARG A 309 -5.98 -7.26 -8.39
N THR A 310 -4.88 -6.95 -7.71
CA THR A 310 -4.72 -5.66 -7.02
C THR A 310 -4.35 -4.53 -7.97
N GLY A 311 -3.79 -4.86 -9.13
CA GLY A 311 -3.17 -3.92 -10.06
C GLY A 311 -1.82 -3.40 -9.59
N ASP A 312 -1.30 -3.85 -8.45
CA ASP A 312 0.00 -3.44 -7.92
C ASP A 312 1.10 -4.42 -8.34
N MET A 313 2.23 -3.89 -8.81
CA MET A 313 3.40 -4.66 -9.22
C MET A 313 4.38 -4.79 -8.05
N ALA A 314 4.84 -6.02 -7.77
CA ALA A 314 5.72 -6.31 -6.64
C ALA A 314 6.68 -7.47 -6.96
N ARG A 315 7.58 -7.76 -6.01
CA ARG A 315 8.42 -8.96 -5.97
C ARG A 315 8.23 -9.69 -4.65
N PHE A 316 8.39 -11.01 -4.65
CA PHE A 316 8.43 -11.79 -3.43
C PHE A 316 9.86 -12.17 -3.06
N HIS A 317 10.19 -11.99 -1.80
CA HIS A 317 11.44 -12.41 -1.20
C HIS A 317 11.20 -13.55 -0.22
N TYR A 318 11.93 -14.64 -0.40
CA TYR A 318 11.81 -15.86 0.37
C TYR A 318 13.02 -16.04 1.30
N GLY A 319 12.88 -16.94 2.25
CA GLY A 319 13.91 -17.29 3.22
C GLY A 319 13.67 -16.67 4.59
N LYS A 320 14.26 -17.29 5.58
CA LYS A 320 14.12 -16.92 7.00
C LYS A 320 14.60 -15.49 7.23
N CYS A 321 13.77 -14.69 7.86
CA CYS A 321 14.13 -13.34 8.29
C CYS A 321 14.91 -13.38 9.62
N GLY A 322 15.75 -12.37 9.86
CA GLY A 322 16.43 -12.18 11.14
C GLY A 322 15.48 -12.07 12.35
N CYS A 323 14.21 -11.68 12.14
CA CYS A 323 13.18 -11.68 13.18
C CYS A 323 12.64 -13.08 13.53
N GLY A 324 13.10 -14.13 12.84
CA GLY A 324 12.69 -15.51 13.05
C GLY A 324 11.56 -16.02 12.17
N ARG A 325 10.80 -15.13 11.50
CA ARG A 325 9.70 -15.51 10.59
C ARG A 325 10.23 -16.22 9.34
N ASN A 326 9.49 -17.22 8.89
CA ASN A 326 9.75 -17.96 7.65
C ASN A 326 8.81 -17.57 6.50
N THR A 327 7.92 -16.60 6.74
CA THR A 327 6.98 -16.14 5.72
C THR A 327 7.69 -15.42 4.58
N MET A 328 7.10 -15.48 3.40
CA MET A 328 7.44 -14.64 2.27
C MET A 328 7.33 -13.16 2.66
N ARG A 329 8.16 -12.32 2.07
CA ARG A 329 8.12 -10.86 2.24
C ARG A 329 7.87 -10.19 0.89
N ILE A 330 7.00 -9.18 0.90
CA ILE A 330 6.75 -8.37 -0.29
C ILE A 330 7.75 -7.22 -0.37
N SER A 331 8.24 -6.94 -1.58
CA SER A 331 9.07 -5.75 -1.84
C SER A 331 8.26 -4.45 -1.66
N PRO A 332 8.91 -3.28 -1.60
CA PRO A 332 8.22 -2.03 -1.90
C PRO A 332 7.48 -2.14 -3.24
N ILE A 333 6.27 -1.57 -3.30
CA ILE A 333 5.47 -1.60 -4.53
C ILE A 333 6.19 -0.87 -5.64
N ILE A 334 6.40 -1.54 -6.76
CA ILE A 334 7.11 -1.01 -7.93
C ILE A 334 6.26 0.08 -8.61
N GLY A 335 4.94 -0.15 -8.66
CA GLY A 335 3.98 0.76 -9.24
C GLY A 335 2.66 0.08 -9.55
N ARG A 336 1.73 0.83 -10.13
CA ARG A 336 0.46 0.29 -10.62
C ARG A 336 0.60 -0.19 -12.06
N LYS A 337 0.08 -1.39 -12.37
CA LYS A 337 0.12 -1.97 -13.72
C LYS A 337 -0.50 -1.01 -14.76
N ASN A 338 -1.65 -0.44 -14.45
CA ASN A 338 -2.34 0.52 -15.32
C ASN A 338 -1.58 1.84 -15.52
N HIS A 339 -0.61 2.14 -14.67
CA HIS A 339 0.27 3.30 -14.79
C HIS A 339 1.64 2.92 -15.36
N MET A 340 1.79 1.70 -15.86
CA MET A 340 3.00 1.29 -16.57
C MET A 340 3.19 2.18 -17.82
N ILE A 341 4.42 2.60 -18.04
CA ILE A 341 4.81 3.51 -19.13
C ILE A 341 5.84 2.80 -20.00
N LYS A 342 5.58 2.70 -21.29
CA LYS A 342 6.52 2.17 -22.29
C LYS A 342 7.21 3.32 -23.00
N LEU A 343 8.25 3.90 -22.40
CA LEU A 343 8.98 5.02 -22.94
C LEU A 343 10.25 4.56 -23.69
N LYS A 344 10.31 4.78 -25.01
CA LYS A 344 11.48 4.48 -25.87
C LYS A 344 12.03 3.05 -25.65
N GLY A 345 11.13 2.06 -25.58
CA GLY A 345 11.48 0.65 -25.38
C GLY A 345 11.80 0.25 -23.94
N THR A 346 11.73 1.16 -22.99
CA THR A 346 11.93 0.89 -21.56
C THR A 346 10.60 0.94 -20.82
N THR A 347 10.34 -0.10 -20.01
CA THR A 347 9.18 -0.10 -19.09
C THR A 347 9.55 0.64 -17.81
N ILE A 348 8.80 1.69 -17.49
CA ILE A 348 8.97 2.50 -16.28
C ILE A 348 7.63 2.69 -15.57
N TYR A 349 7.68 3.06 -14.30
CA TYR A 349 6.51 3.37 -13.49
C TYR A 349 6.63 4.77 -12.90
N PRO A 350 5.51 5.48 -12.66
CA PRO A 350 5.52 6.83 -12.11
C PRO A 350 6.40 7.03 -10.87
N PRO A 351 6.49 6.09 -9.91
CA PRO A 351 7.41 6.23 -8.77
C PRO A 351 8.87 6.47 -9.17
N ALA A 352 9.34 5.85 -10.25
CA ALA A 352 10.71 6.05 -10.74
C ALA A 352 10.93 7.45 -11.34
N ILE A 353 9.89 8.03 -11.94
CA ILE A 353 9.92 9.43 -12.42
C ILE A 353 9.88 10.38 -11.22
N ASN A 354 9.01 10.10 -10.25
CA ASN A 354 8.88 10.90 -9.04
C ASN A 354 10.21 10.94 -8.26
N ASP A 355 10.91 9.81 -8.15
CA ASP A 355 12.21 9.72 -7.49
C ASP A 355 13.24 10.70 -8.11
N VAL A 356 13.33 10.80 -9.43
CA VAL A 356 14.21 11.76 -10.10
C VAL A 356 13.80 13.20 -9.77
N CYS A 357 12.52 13.52 -9.84
CA CYS A 357 12.03 14.87 -9.60
C CYS A 357 12.17 15.29 -8.12
N ASP A 358 11.79 14.41 -7.19
CA ASP A 358 11.86 14.67 -5.75
C ASP A 358 13.32 14.82 -5.28
N ASN A 359 14.28 14.16 -5.96
CA ASN A 359 15.74 14.29 -5.74
C ASN A 359 16.37 15.51 -6.42
N THR A 360 15.60 16.40 -7.04
CA THR A 360 16.13 17.57 -7.75
C THR A 360 15.89 18.82 -6.92
N PRO A 361 16.95 19.43 -6.30
CA PRO A 361 16.79 20.45 -5.25
C PRO A 361 16.21 21.78 -5.73
N TYR A 362 16.35 22.10 -7.02
CA TYR A 362 15.84 23.33 -7.59
C TYR A 362 14.39 23.26 -8.07
N LEU A 363 13.73 22.08 -7.97
CA LEU A 363 12.30 21.95 -8.27
C LEU A 363 11.44 22.36 -7.08
N GLU A 364 10.39 23.16 -7.34
CA GLU A 364 9.32 23.44 -6.37
C GLU A 364 8.21 22.40 -6.46
N ASN A 365 7.78 22.12 -7.68
CA ASN A 365 6.74 21.14 -7.95
C ASN A 365 6.90 20.53 -9.35
N TYR A 366 6.18 19.47 -9.62
CA TYR A 366 6.13 18.85 -10.94
C TYR A 366 4.81 18.08 -11.14
N VAL A 367 4.45 17.88 -12.42
CA VAL A 367 3.35 17.03 -12.85
C VAL A 367 3.80 16.20 -14.04
N VAL A 368 3.57 14.89 -13.96
CA VAL A 368 3.82 13.94 -15.05
C VAL A 368 2.55 13.83 -15.88
N VAL A 369 2.65 14.07 -17.18
CA VAL A 369 1.54 13.93 -18.14
C VAL A 369 1.87 12.81 -19.10
N LEU A 370 1.00 11.81 -19.16
CA LEU A 370 1.06 10.72 -20.13
C LEU A 370 0.05 10.97 -21.23
N SER A 371 0.44 10.68 -22.47
CA SER A 371 -0.44 10.70 -23.63
C SER A 371 0.01 9.64 -24.64
N ASP A 372 -0.89 9.22 -25.51
CA ASP A 372 -0.55 8.38 -26.65
C ASP A 372 0.05 9.26 -27.75
N ASN A 373 1.08 8.76 -28.42
CA ASN A 373 1.57 9.37 -29.66
C ASN A 373 0.85 8.78 -30.89
N GLU A 374 1.14 9.32 -32.07
CA GLU A 374 0.51 8.93 -33.34
C GLU A 374 0.74 7.46 -33.73
N ILE A 375 1.77 6.80 -33.14
CA ILE A 375 2.11 5.38 -33.40
C ILE A 375 1.70 4.46 -32.24
N GLY A 376 0.91 4.96 -31.28
CA GLY A 376 0.40 4.16 -30.14
C GLY A 376 1.44 3.85 -29.05
N ALA A 377 2.57 4.58 -29.02
CA ALA A 377 3.53 4.50 -27.92
C ALA A 377 3.26 5.60 -26.89
N ASP A 378 3.74 5.41 -25.65
CA ASP A 378 3.55 6.39 -24.59
C ASP A 378 4.47 7.61 -24.81
N ASP A 379 3.88 8.80 -24.80
CA ASP A 379 4.57 10.07 -24.65
C ASP A 379 4.50 10.54 -23.19
N VAL A 380 5.66 10.89 -22.66
CA VAL A 380 5.80 11.33 -21.27
C VAL A 380 6.34 12.74 -21.24
N THR A 381 5.57 13.68 -20.73
CA THR A 381 6.00 15.04 -20.45
C THR A 381 6.04 15.27 -18.95
N VAL A 382 7.19 15.68 -18.42
CA VAL A 382 7.33 16.13 -17.03
C VAL A 382 7.30 17.66 -17.03
N ARG A 383 6.21 18.23 -16.52
CA ARG A 383 6.05 19.67 -16.31
C ARG A 383 6.70 20.03 -14.99
N ILE A 384 7.72 20.88 -14.99
CA ILE A 384 8.47 21.26 -13.79
C ILE A 384 8.32 22.74 -13.48
N GLY A 385 8.06 23.05 -12.20
CA GLY A 385 8.09 24.39 -11.63
C GLY A 385 9.38 24.58 -10.82
N LEU A 386 10.09 25.68 -11.04
CA LEU A 386 11.39 25.93 -10.42
C LEU A 386 11.25 26.80 -9.17
N LYS A 387 12.01 26.48 -8.10
CA LYS A 387 12.27 27.37 -6.95
C LYS A 387 13.18 28.51 -7.33
N TYR A 388 14.23 28.15 -8.08
CA TYR A 388 15.27 29.06 -8.59
C TYR A 388 15.92 28.43 -9.81
N VAL A 389 16.57 29.25 -10.62
CA VAL A 389 17.42 28.76 -11.71
C VAL A 389 18.81 28.45 -11.13
N PRO A 390 19.24 27.16 -11.11
CA PRO A 390 20.54 26.81 -10.55
C PRO A 390 21.67 27.33 -11.45
N LEU A 391 22.86 27.52 -10.86
CA LEU A 391 24.08 27.84 -11.59
C LEU A 391 24.86 26.55 -11.88
N GLY A 392 25.48 26.47 -13.06
CA GLY A 392 26.42 25.43 -13.43
C GLY A 392 27.78 25.58 -12.74
N PRO A 393 28.70 24.63 -12.94
CA PRO A 393 30.06 24.68 -12.39
C PRO A 393 30.87 25.91 -12.88
N ASP A 394 30.48 26.48 -14.01
CA ASP A 394 31.07 27.68 -14.66
C ASP A 394 30.46 28.99 -14.11
N GLY A 395 29.51 28.93 -13.18
CA GLY A 395 28.79 30.07 -12.62
C GLY A 395 27.71 30.65 -13.52
N LEU A 396 27.45 30.06 -14.69
CA LEU A 396 26.38 30.48 -15.60
C LEU A 396 25.05 29.75 -15.27
N PRO A 397 23.90 30.29 -15.69
CA PRO A 397 22.62 29.59 -15.52
C PRO A 397 22.66 28.18 -16.12
N LEU A 398 22.29 27.19 -15.32
CA LEU A 398 22.25 25.78 -15.75
C LEU A 398 21.18 25.59 -16.83
N ASP A 399 21.50 24.83 -17.88
CA ASP A 399 20.47 24.29 -18.77
C ASP A 399 19.66 23.22 -18.04
N VAL A 400 18.58 23.67 -17.38
CA VAL A 400 17.70 22.83 -16.54
C VAL A 400 17.10 21.67 -17.34
N VAL A 401 16.73 21.88 -18.60
CA VAL A 401 16.15 20.82 -19.44
C VAL A 401 17.17 19.71 -19.72
N LYS A 402 18.40 20.11 -20.01
CA LYS A 402 19.50 19.16 -20.22
C LYS A 402 19.84 18.42 -18.93
N ASP A 403 20.02 19.12 -17.81
CA ASP A 403 20.33 18.51 -16.51
C ASP A 403 19.24 17.50 -16.10
N MET A 404 17.98 17.87 -16.19
CA MET A 404 16.88 16.95 -15.92
C MET A 404 16.91 15.70 -16.82
N LYS A 405 17.12 15.87 -18.12
CA LYS A 405 17.22 14.71 -19.03
C LYS A 405 18.41 13.80 -18.68
N ASP A 406 19.52 14.36 -18.24
CA ASP A 406 20.69 13.59 -17.83
C ASP A 406 20.46 12.83 -16.52
N ARG A 407 19.79 13.44 -15.53
CA ARG A 407 19.35 12.77 -14.31
C ARG A 407 18.40 11.60 -14.60
N PHE A 408 17.43 11.79 -15.49
CA PHE A 408 16.54 10.72 -15.93
C PHE A 408 17.29 9.58 -16.61
N ARG A 409 18.23 9.88 -17.52
CA ARG A 409 19.06 8.85 -18.17
C ARG A 409 19.91 8.08 -17.17
N ALA A 410 20.49 8.77 -16.18
CA ALA A 410 21.30 8.13 -15.15
C ALA A 410 20.48 7.17 -14.26
N ARG A 411 19.23 7.53 -13.95
CA ARG A 411 18.42 6.76 -13.01
C ARG A 411 17.55 5.69 -13.67
N ILE A 412 16.91 6.02 -14.80
CA ILE A 412 15.92 5.16 -15.47
C ILE A 412 16.28 4.84 -16.93
N ARG A 413 17.48 5.20 -17.37
CA ARG A 413 18.08 4.93 -18.71
C ARG A 413 17.38 5.62 -19.90
N VAL A 414 16.24 6.27 -19.67
CA VAL A 414 15.49 7.03 -20.66
C VAL A 414 15.15 8.40 -20.11
N ALA A 415 14.91 9.37 -20.98
CA ALA A 415 14.48 10.70 -20.57
C ALA A 415 13.11 11.03 -21.18
N PRO A 416 12.14 11.45 -20.35
CA PRO A 416 10.89 12.03 -20.81
C PRO A 416 11.14 13.42 -21.40
N ASP A 417 10.11 14.00 -22.00
CA ASP A 417 10.14 15.40 -22.37
C ASP A 417 9.97 16.30 -21.14
N ILE A 418 10.78 17.36 -21.06
CA ILE A 418 10.79 18.28 -19.93
C ILE A 418 10.22 19.62 -20.38
N LYS A 419 9.20 20.11 -19.65
CA LYS A 419 8.58 21.41 -19.89
C LYS A 419 8.64 22.25 -18.63
N ILE A 420 9.38 23.36 -18.67
CA ILE A 420 9.40 24.35 -17.59
C ILE A 420 8.11 25.17 -17.67
N VAL A 421 7.42 25.28 -16.54
CA VAL A 421 6.16 26.03 -16.41
C VAL A 421 6.14 26.83 -15.10
N PRO A 422 5.33 27.90 -15.01
CA PRO A 422 5.11 28.60 -13.75
C PRO A 422 4.59 27.64 -12.65
N VAL A 423 5.08 27.80 -11.42
CA VAL A 423 4.71 26.95 -10.27
C VAL A 423 3.20 26.89 -10.04
N ASN A 424 2.52 28.01 -10.21
CA ASN A 424 1.07 28.11 -10.03
C ASN A 424 0.27 27.28 -11.06
N GLU A 425 0.74 27.12 -12.28
CA GLU A 425 0.08 26.26 -13.27
C GLU A 425 0.09 24.79 -12.83
N ASN A 426 1.22 24.31 -12.28
CA ASN A 426 1.29 22.97 -11.75
C ASN A 426 0.42 22.81 -10.49
N ASN A 427 0.34 23.83 -9.63
CA ASN A 427 -0.47 23.76 -8.41
C ASN A 427 -1.96 23.52 -8.71
N VAL A 428 -2.49 24.12 -9.76
CA VAL A 428 -3.86 23.87 -10.22
C VAL A 428 -4.07 22.41 -10.61
N LEU A 429 -3.07 21.80 -11.25
CA LEU A 429 -3.15 20.39 -11.67
C LEU A 429 -2.90 19.43 -10.49
N LEU A 430 -2.02 19.80 -9.57
CA LEU A 430 -1.68 18.98 -8.39
C LEU A 430 -2.84 18.89 -7.39
N PHE A 431 -3.63 19.94 -7.26
CA PHE A 431 -4.69 20.05 -6.26
C PHE A 431 -6.05 20.41 -6.89
N PRO A 432 -6.62 19.54 -7.75
CA PRO A 432 -7.97 19.75 -8.27
C PRO A 432 -8.99 19.71 -7.11
N ASP A 433 -10.09 20.47 -7.24
CA ASP A 433 -11.10 20.79 -6.19
C ASP A 433 -11.65 19.60 -5.37
N LYS A 434 -11.44 18.38 -5.82
CA LYS A 434 -11.91 17.16 -5.14
C LYS A 434 -10.78 16.26 -4.61
N SER A 435 -9.52 16.60 -4.86
CA SER A 435 -8.39 15.76 -4.46
C SER A 435 -7.84 16.15 -3.08
N ARG A 436 -7.65 15.15 -2.21
CA ARG A 436 -7.01 15.32 -0.89
C ARG A 436 -5.50 15.14 -0.93
N LYS A 437 -4.98 14.53 -2.00
CA LYS A 437 -3.56 14.27 -2.23
C LYS A 437 -3.15 14.96 -3.51
N ALA A 438 -1.90 15.40 -3.58
CA ALA A 438 -1.34 15.93 -4.80
C ALA A 438 -1.42 14.89 -5.93
N VAL A 439 -2.03 15.28 -7.06
CA VAL A 439 -2.13 14.44 -8.26
C VAL A 439 -0.88 14.68 -9.10
N LYS A 440 0.17 13.91 -8.85
CA LYS A 440 1.46 14.03 -9.57
C LYS A 440 1.42 13.41 -10.97
N LEU A 441 0.42 12.57 -11.29
CA LEU A 441 0.27 11.89 -12.58
C LEU A 441 -1.08 12.23 -13.21
N ILE A 442 -1.04 12.70 -14.45
CA ILE A 442 -2.23 12.90 -15.30
C ILE A 442 -2.09 11.96 -16.50
N ASP A 443 -2.88 10.91 -16.50
CA ASP A 443 -2.92 9.94 -17.60
C ASP A 443 -4.02 10.34 -18.58
N LYS A 444 -3.62 10.72 -19.79
CA LYS A 444 -4.49 11.10 -20.90
C LYS A 444 -4.55 10.04 -21.99
N ARG A 445 -3.88 8.90 -21.79
CA ARG A 445 -3.91 7.80 -22.73
C ARG A 445 -5.34 7.29 -22.88
N LYS A 446 -5.72 6.89 -24.09
CA LYS A 446 -7.00 6.21 -24.31
C LYS A 446 -6.94 4.88 -23.58
N GLN A 447 -7.88 4.65 -22.66
CA GLN A 447 -8.04 3.33 -22.04
C GLN A 447 -8.48 2.37 -23.14
N SER A 448 -7.63 1.42 -23.50
CA SER A 448 -7.91 0.33 -24.42
C SER A 448 -8.77 -0.76 -23.74
#